data_35db680dcb62a4669f65348ddb3447a6
#
_entry.id   35db680dcb62a4669f65348ddb3447a6
#
_cell.length_a   1.000
_cell.length_b   1.000
_cell.length_c   1.000
_cell.angle_alpha   90.00
_cell.angle_beta   90.00
_cell.angle_gamma   90.00
#
_symmetry.space_group_name_H-M   'P 1'
#
loop_
_entity.id
_entity.type
_entity.pdbx_description
1 polymer ?
#
loop_
_entity_poly.entity_id
_entity_poly.type
_entity_poly.pdbx_seq_one_letter_code
_entity_poly.pdbx_strand_id
1 'polypeptide(L)'
;MKRFLTMCAGILLICQFTPPLTLAQNAGYEVKGVVVDKSGMPILGATVVEKGTTNGVSTGIDGDYAIRAAGPESVIEVSYVGYKTVSLVASSSLLAHLTLEEDAMGIDDVVVIGYGSVKKNDMTGSVVAIKAEEFNRGAVVSTQDMLKGKVPGVHIIPGDGGPGSSATIRVRGAASLNASNDPLIVIDGVPIAVDGGKGMANPLETINPNDIESFTVLKDASAAAIYGSRASNGVILVTTKKGRGNTPRVSYSGSVSVQTNSDELPVMSPGEFRTYIDQVYPAGTTTGDKVQSMLGDKNTNWQDLVFRTAISHDHNVSLIGNINDRMPYRASVGYKIGRAH
;
A
#
# COMPACT_ATOMS: atom_id res chain seq x y z
N MET A 1 53.27 -32.18 -70.24
CA MET A 1 51.96 -32.78 -70.01
C MET A 1 51.88 -33.81 -68.86
N LYS A 2 52.85 -34.71 -68.69
CA LYS A 2 52.83 -35.74 -67.63
C LYS A 2 52.93 -35.24 -66.20
N ARG A 3 53.57 -34.07 -65.96
CA ARG A 3 53.66 -33.48 -64.59
C ARG A 3 52.41 -32.78 -64.12
N PHE A 4 51.53 -32.33 -65.05
CA PHE A 4 50.29 -31.65 -64.72
C PHE A 4 49.18 -32.70 -64.36
N LEU A 5 49.26 -33.87 -64.95
CA LEU A 5 48.25 -34.90 -64.70
C LEU A 5 48.47 -35.57 -63.31
N THR A 6 49.71 -35.67 -62.82
CA THR A 6 50.01 -36.18 -61.48
C THR A 6 49.64 -35.25 -60.38
N MET A 7 49.69 -33.94 -60.62
CA MET A 7 49.28 -32.90 -59.67
C MET A 7 47.74 -32.83 -59.52
N CYS A 8 46.98 -32.97 -60.60
CA CYS A 8 45.52 -33.06 -60.53
C CYS A 8 45.03 -34.36 -59.87
N ALA A 9 45.70 -35.49 -60.07
CA ALA A 9 45.35 -36.76 -59.40
C ALA A 9 45.56 -36.69 -57.89
N GLY A 10 46.65 -36.03 -57.41
CA GLY A 10 46.91 -35.80 -55.98
C GLY A 10 45.85 -34.89 -55.27
N ILE A 11 45.36 -33.87 -55.96
CA ILE A 11 44.32 -32.96 -55.42
C ILE A 11 42.98 -33.68 -55.37
N LEU A 12 42.66 -34.58 -56.33
CA LEU A 12 41.39 -35.30 -56.32
C LEU A 12 41.35 -36.37 -55.18
N LEU A 13 42.52 -36.91 -54.76
CA LEU A 13 42.62 -37.94 -53.70
C LEU A 13 42.54 -37.31 -52.30
N ILE A 14 42.88 -36.02 -52.14
CA ILE A 14 42.78 -35.28 -50.84
C ILE A 14 41.34 -34.87 -50.57
N CYS A 15 40.53 -34.67 -51.60
CA CYS A 15 39.12 -34.33 -51.42
C CYS A 15 38.22 -35.48 -50.94
N GLN A 16 38.69 -36.74 -50.94
CA GLN A 16 37.88 -37.87 -50.49
C GLN A 16 38.09 -38.25 -49.02
N PHE A 17 38.99 -37.57 -48.30
CA PHE A 17 39.22 -37.77 -46.86
C PHE A 17 38.77 -36.66 -45.94
N THR A 18 37.93 -35.73 -46.41
CA THR A 18 37.25 -34.84 -45.48
C THR A 18 36.07 -35.60 -44.88
N PRO A 19 36.08 -35.90 -43.55
CA PRO A 19 34.87 -36.41 -42.92
C PRO A 19 33.74 -35.42 -43.14
N PRO A 20 32.52 -35.89 -43.42
CA PRO A 20 31.38 -34.96 -43.47
C PRO A 20 31.34 -34.23 -42.15
N LEU A 21 31.41 -32.90 -42.17
CA LEU A 21 31.01 -32.07 -41.06
C LEU A 21 29.53 -32.40 -40.84
N THR A 22 29.24 -33.40 -40.03
CA THR A 22 27.94 -33.57 -39.41
C THR A 22 27.73 -32.32 -38.57
N LEU A 23 27.01 -31.35 -39.12
CA LEU A 23 26.30 -30.39 -38.33
C LEU A 23 25.48 -31.23 -37.34
N ALA A 24 25.95 -31.34 -36.12
CA ALA A 24 25.15 -31.86 -35.03
C ALA A 24 23.95 -30.92 -34.97
N GLN A 25 22.86 -31.30 -35.61
CA GLN A 25 21.56 -30.74 -35.26
C GLN A 25 21.43 -31.05 -33.78
N ASN A 26 21.61 -30.02 -32.96
CA ASN A 26 21.18 -30.07 -31.58
C ASN A 26 19.69 -30.41 -31.62
N ALA A 27 19.41 -31.69 -31.49
CA ALA A 27 18.07 -32.19 -31.24
C ALA A 27 17.70 -31.64 -29.84
N GLY A 28 17.23 -30.40 -29.81
CA GLY A 28 16.87 -29.75 -28.56
C GLY A 28 15.90 -30.63 -27.78
N TYR A 29 16.12 -30.74 -26.49
CA TYR A 29 15.25 -31.47 -25.59
C TYR A 29 13.91 -30.78 -25.48
N GLU A 30 12.83 -31.38 -25.98
CA GLU A 30 11.48 -30.77 -25.97
C GLU A 30 10.85 -30.99 -24.60
N VAL A 31 10.51 -29.88 -23.94
CA VAL A 31 9.80 -29.85 -22.66
C VAL A 31 8.39 -29.30 -22.91
N LYS A 32 7.39 -30.06 -22.52
CA LYS A 32 5.97 -29.70 -22.62
C LYS A 32 5.31 -29.82 -21.26
N GLY A 33 4.36 -28.95 -20.97
CA GLY A 33 3.62 -29.03 -19.73
C GLY A 33 2.51 -28.00 -19.64
N VAL A 34 1.86 -28.00 -18.48
CA VAL A 34 0.80 -27.06 -18.12
C VAL A 34 1.16 -26.40 -16.81
N VAL A 35 0.98 -25.09 -16.74
CA VAL A 35 1.19 -24.29 -15.54
C VAL A 35 -0.16 -23.93 -14.92
N VAL A 36 -0.36 -24.29 -13.67
CA VAL A 36 -1.60 -24.06 -12.93
C VAL A 36 -1.31 -23.39 -11.59
N ASP A 37 -2.33 -22.78 -10.98
CA ASP A 37 -2.29 -22.29 -9.62
C ASP A 37 -2.63 -23.39 -8.59
N LYS A 38 -2.63 -23.05 -7.29
CA LYS A 38 -3.01 -23.99 -6.20
C LYS A 38 -4.47 -24.46 -6.29
N SER A 39 -5.33 -23.73 -6.96
CA SER A 39 -6.75 -24.09 -7.16
C SER A 39 -6.94 -24.97 -8.41
N GLY A 40 -5.87 -25.25 -9.17
CA GLY A 40 -5.90 -26.01 -10.41
C GLY A 40 -6.33 -25.19 -11.63
N MET A 41 -6.43 -23.85 -11.50
CA MET A 41 -6.75 -22.99 -12.64
C MET A 41 -5.51 -22.76 -13.49
N PRO A 42 -5.62 -22.85 -14.84
CA PRO A 42 -4.50 -22.60 -15.74
C PRO A 42 -4.05 -21.14 -15.70
N ILE A 43 -2.73 -20.93 -15.71
CA ILE A 43 -2.12 -19.60 -15.71
C ILE A 43 -1.74 -19.22 -17.14
N LEU A 44 -2.50 -18.29 -17.71
CA LEU A 44 -2.22 -17.70 -19.03
C LEU A 44 -1.09 -16.67 -18.94
N GLY A 45 -0.13 -16.74 -19.86
CA GLY A 45 0.92 -15.74 -19.99
C GLY A 45 2.07 -15.88 -18.98
N ALA A 46 2.19 -17.02 -18.30
CA ALA A 46 3.38 -17.32 -17.52
C ALA A 46 4.60 -17.44 -18.44
N THR A 47 5.72 -16.89 -18.01
CA THR A 47 6.97 -16.89 -18.77
C THR A 47 7.77 -18.14 -18.42
N VAL A 48 8.12 -18.94 -19.43
CA VAL A 48 8.94 -20.15 -19.32
C VAL A 48 10.23 -19.91 -20.11
N VAL A 49 11.37 -19.86 -19.43
CA VAL A 49 12.67 -19.49 -20.03
C VAL A 49 13.73 -20.51 -19.66
N GLU A 50 14.61 -20.84 -20.58
CA GLU A 50 15.82 -21.58 -20.30
C GLU A 50 16.85 -20.63 -19.68
N LYS A 51 17.24 -20.90 -18.43
CA LYS A 51 18.11 -20.04 -17.65
C LYS A 51 19.44 -19.78 -18.32
N GLY A 52 19.80 -18.49 -18.41
CA GLY A 52 21.06 -18.07 -19.04
C GLY A 52 20.99 -17.95 -20.57
N THR A 53 19.82 -18.11 -21.18
CA THR A 53 19.59 -17.95 -22.61
C THR A 53 18.46 -16.94 -22.88
N THR A 54 18.25 -16.59 -24.14
CA THR A 54 17.10 -15.82 -24.61
C THR A 54 15.96 -16.74 -25.09
N ASN A 55 16.10 -18.05 -24.90
CA ASN A 55 15.11 -19.01 -25.33
C ASN A 55 13.97 -19.08 -24.31
N GLY A 56 12.79 -18.66 -24.69
CA GLY A 56 11.62 -18.61 -23.81
C GLY A 56 10.31 -18.60 -24.57
N VAL A 57 9.26 -19.05 -23.90
CA VAL A 57 7.88 -19.06 -24.40
C VAL A 57 6.94 -18.58 -23.31
N SER A 58 5.73 -18.16 -23.66
CA SER A 58 4.64 -17.86 -22.72
C SER A 58 3.59 -18.96 -22.78
N THR A 59 2.95 -19.24 -21.64
CA THR A 59 1.84 -20.21 -21.59
C THR A 59 0.60 -19.71 -22.32
N GLY A 60 -0.11 -20.65 -22.95
CA GLY A 60 -1.37 -20.43 -23.65
C GLY A 60 -2.57 -20.25 -22.71
N ILE A 61 -3.80 -20.21 -23.30
CA ILE A 61 -5.06 -19.99 -22.57
C ILE A 61 -5.32 -21.11 -21.55
N ASP A 62 -4.93 -22.34 -21.90
CA ASP A 62 -5.08 -23.52 -21.04
C ASP A 62 -3.86 -23.74 -20.14
N GLY A 63 -2.96 -22.73 -20.04
CA GLY A 63 -1.72 -22.82 -19.28
C GLY A 63 -0.65 -23.69 -19.90
N ASP A 64 -0.87 -24.20 -21.12
CA ASP A 64 0.02 -25.08 -21.86
C ASP A 64 1.26 -24.35 -22.39
N TYR A 65 2.39 -25.06 -22.44
CA TYR A 65 3.62 -24.56 -23.04
C TYR A 65 4.45 -25.67 -23.69
N ALA A 66 5.27 -25.29 -24.66
CA ALA A 66 6.26 -26.15 -25.25
C ALA A 66 7.55 -25.36 -25.52
N ILE A 67 8.64 -25.75 -24.91
CA ILE A 67 9.96 -25.13 -25.07
C ILE A 67 10.99 -26.17 -25.48
N ARG A 68 11.91 -25.80 -26.38
CA ARG A 68 13.07 -26.66 -26.74
C ARG A 68 14.30 -26.18 -26.00
N ALA A 69 14.70 -26.91 -24.97
CA ALA A 69 15.91 -26.70 -24.22
C ALA A 69 17.13 -27.26 -24.92
N ALA A 70 18.32 -26.78 -24.62
CA ALA A 70 19.58 -27.26 -25.18
C ALA A 70 19.87 -28.74 -24.81
N GLY A 71 19.37 -29.18 -23.66
CA GLY A 71 19.55 -30.54 -23.17
C GLY A 71 18.71 -30.86 -21.94
N PRO A 72 18.70 -32.13 -21.49
CA PRO A 72 17.94 -32.60 -20.35
C PRO A 72 18.39 -31.98 -19.00
N GLU A 73 19.64 -31.53 -18.91
CA GLU A 73 20.23 -30.87 -17.74
C GLU A 73 20.01 -29.32 -17.73
N SER A 74 19.44 -28.78 -18.81
CA SER A 74 19.12 -27.35 -18.85
C SER A 74 18.12 -26.98 -17.75
N VAL A 75 18.30 -25.82 -17.12
CA VAL A 75 17.39 -25.31 -16.08
C VAL A 75 16.30 -24.48 -16.74
N ILE A 76 15.06 -24.89 -16.56
CA ILE A 76 13.88 -24.15 -16.99
C ILE A 76 13.37 -23.34 -15.80
N GLU A 77 13.22 -22.06 -16.01
CA GLU A 77 12.70 -21.12 -15.03
C GLU A 77 11.30 -20.67 -15.47
N VAL A 78 10.32 -20.88 -14.60
CA VAL A 78 8.92 -20.50 -14.83
C VAL A 78 8.54 -19.41 -13.84
N SER A 79 8.09 -18.28 -14.38
CA SER A 79 7.72 -17.11 -13.60
C SER A 79 6.40 -16.50 -14.07
N TYR A 80 5.63 -15.98 -13.12
CA TYR A 80 4.42 -15.22 -13.39
C TYR A 80 4.23 -14.13 -12.33
N VAL A 81 3.63 -13.02 -12.70
CA VAL A 81 3.43 -11.89 -11.78
C VAL A 81 2.52 -12.30 -10.63
N GLY A 82 3.02 -12.17 -9.39
CA GLY A 82 2.31 -12.56 -8.17
C GLY A 82 2.52 -14.02 -7.75
N TYR A 83 3.42 -14.76 -8.41
CA TYR A 83 3.75 -16.14 -8.08
C TYR A 83 5.26 -16.33 -7.87
N LYS A 84 5.63 -17.29 -7.03
CA LYS A 84 7.03 -17.65 -6.81
C LYS A 84 7.63 -18.23 -8.08
N THR A 85 8.79 -17.72 -8.47
CA THR A 85 9.55 -18.28 -9.59
C THR A 85 10.04 -19.70 -9.24
N VAL A 86 9.79 -20.65 -10.11
CA VAL A 86 10.21 -22.04 -9.96
C VAL A 86 11.27 -22.37 -11.00
N SER A 87 12.40 -22.94 -10.56
CA SER A 87 13.49 -23.37 -11.43
C SER A 87 13.65 -24.88 -11.31
N LEU A 88 13.52 -25.61 -12.43
CA LEU A 88 13.62 -27.08 -12.50
C LEU A 88 14.49 -27.47 -13.68
N VAL A 89 15.15 -28.64 -13.60
CA VAL A 89 15.86 -29.19 -14.76
C VAL A 89 14.89 -29.69 -15.83
N ALA A 90 15.23 -29.54 -17.09
CA ALA A 90 14.38 -29.88 -18.23
C ALA A 90 13.86 -31.32 -18.22
N SER A 91 14.62 -32.23 -17.65
CA SER A 91 14.26 -33.65 -17.48
C SER A 91 13.26 -33.89 -16.32
N SER A 92 12.90 -32.88 -15.53
CA SER A 92 12.02 -33.07 -14.40
C SER A 92 10.56 -33.33 -14.84
N SER A 93 9.98 -34.43 -14.33
CA SER A 93 8.58 -34.77 -14.57
C SER A 93 7.59 -33.71 -13.98
N LEU A 94 8.05 -32.91 -13.03
CA LEU A 94 7.25 -31.81 -12.45
C LEU A 94 6.94 -30.71 -13.46
N LEU A 95 7.72 -30.57 -14.52
CA LEU A 95 7.45 -29.60 -15.59
C LEU A 95 6.22 -29.97 -16.42
N ALA A 96 5.85 -31.26 -16.47
CA ALA A 96 4.64 -31.67 -17.20
C ALA A 96 3.36 -31.12 -16.58
N HIS A 97 3.34 -30.91 -15.25
CA HIS A 97 2.23 -30.32 -14.51
C HIS A 97 2.78 -29.47 -13.37
N LEU A 98 3.03 -28.20 -13.64
CA LEU A 98 3.67 -27.30 -12.71
C LEU A 98 2.64 -26.45 -11.98
N THR A 99 2.58 -26.60 -10.66
CA THR A 99 1.78 -25.73 -9.81
C THR A 99 2.63 -24.59 -9.28
N LEU A 100 2.26 -23.36 -9.61
CA LEU A 100 2.88 -22.17 -9.03
C LEU A 100 2.18 -21.81 -7.71
N GLU A 101 3.00 -21.49 -6.71
CA GLU A 101 2.52 -20.94 -5.45
C GLU A 101 2.42 -19.44 -5.56
N GLU A 102 1.31 -18.88 -5.11
CA GLU A 102 1.20 -17.43 -4.95
C GLU A 102 2.33 -16.92 -4.04
N ASP A 103 3.05 -15.95 -4.54
CA ASP A 103 4.06 -15.27 -3.74
C ASP A 103 3.39 -14.18 -2.90
N ALA A 104 2.88 -14.59 -1.74
CA ALA A 104 2.32 -13.65 -0.76
C ALA A 104 3.36 -12.63 -0.24
N MET A 105 4.65 -12.86 -0.56
CA MET A 105 5.76 -11.95 -0.25
C MET A 105 6.38 -11.27 -1.49
N GLY A 106 5.96 -11.60 -2.69
CA GLY A 106 6.70 -11.33 -3.93
C GLY A 106 6.19 -10.19 -4.79
N ILE A 107 5.39 -9.29 -4.30
CA ILE A 107 5.53 -7.92 -4.79
C ILE A 107 6.64 -7.32 -3.95
N ASP A 108 7.90 -7.40 -4.45
CA ASP A 108 8.98 -6.55 -3.96
C ASP A 108 8.35 -5.21 -3.62
N ASP A 109 8.50 -4.73 -2.40
CA ASP A 109 7.95 -3.46 -1.95
C ASP A 109 8.41 -2.37 -2.91
N VAL A 110 7.70 -2.24 -4.02
CA VAL A 110 7.93 -1.21 -5.01
C VAL A 110 7.32 0.05 -4.45
N VAL A 111 8.17 0.94 -4.05
CA VAL A 111 7.78 2.24 -3.54
C VAL A 111 7.69 3.19 -4.71
N VAL A 112 6.52 3.77 -4.91
CA VAL A 112 6.33 4.84 -5.90
C VAL A 112 7.03 6.08 -5.36
N ILE A 113 8.02 6.57 -6.10
CA ILE A 113 8.69 7.84 -5.85
C ILE A 113 8.46 8.76 -7.05
N GLY A 114 8.06 9.98 -6.80
CA GLY A 114 7.93 11.11 -7.74
C GLY A 114 7.57 10.76 -9.18
N TYR A 115 8.54 10.34 -9.96
CA TYR A 115 8.38 10.02 -11.39
C TYR A 115 8.70 8.56 -11.73
N GLY A 116 8.68 7.66 -10.74
CA GLY A 116 8.99 6.26 -10.98
C GLY A 116 8.69 5.38 -9.77
N SER A 117 8.99 4.10 -9.92
CA SER A 117 8.93 3.12 -8.86
C SER A 117 10.30 2.51 -8.65
N VAL A 118 10.75 2.45 -7.40
CA VAL A 118 12.04 1.86 -7.02
C VAL A 118 11.78 0.78 -5.98
N LYS A 119 12.55 -0.29 -6.02
CA LYS A 119 12.49 -1.33 -4.99
C LYS A 119 12.90 -0.71 -3.65
N LYS A 120 12.17 -1.05 -2.58
CA LYS A 120 12.45 -0.54 -1.23
C LYS A 120 13.89 -0.79 -0.80
N ASN A 121 14.46 -1.92 -1.20
CA ASN A 121 15.84 -2.29 -0.89
C ASN A 121 16.90 -1.47 -1.63
N ASP A 122 16.53 -0.83 -2.74
CA ASP A 122 17.43 -0.01 -3.55
C ASP A 122 17.42 1.47 -3.13
N MET A 123 16.59 1.80 -2.14
CA MET A 123 16.46 3.18 -1.66
C MET A 123 17.53 3.49 -0.61
N THR A 124 18.36 4.47 -0.89
CA THR A 124 19.41 4.94 0.01
C THR A 124 18.92 5.89 1.11
N GLY A 125 17.64 6.29 1.08
CA GLY A 125 17.02 7.23 2.02
C GLY A 125 16.11 6.57 3.05
N SER A 126 15.79 7.30 4.15
CA SER A 126 14.81 6.86 5.15
C SER A 126 13.39 7.01 4.61
N VAL A 127 12.92 5.98 3.92
CA VAL A 127 11.59 5.90 3.35
C VAL A 127 10.78 4.84 4.09
N VAL A 128 9.54 5.16 4.41
CA VAL A 128 8.60 4.21 5.01
C VAL A 128 7.37 4.14 4.13
N ALA A 129 7.08 2.96 3.61
CA ALA A 129 5.85 2.67 2.88
C ALA A 129 4.92 1.84 3.76
N ILE A 130 3.64 2.17 3.78
CA ILE A 130 2.59 1.48 4.51
C ILE A 130 1.50 1.12 3.51
N LYS A 131 1.14 -0.15 3.44
CA LYS A 131 0.08 -0.66 2.57
C LYS A 131 -1.28 -0.61 3.28
N ALA A 132 -2.35 -0.72 2.49
CA ALA A 132 -3.73 -0.67 3.00
C ALA A 132 -4.03 -1.72 4.08
N GLU A 133 -3.35 -2.89 4.04
CA GLU A 133 -3.50 -3.96 5.01
C GLU A 133 -2.96 -3.58 6.40
N GLU A 134 -1.97 -2.68 6.44
CA GLU A 134 -1.28 -2.23 7.65
C GLU A 134 -1.96 -1.02 8.30
N PHE A 135 -2.94 -0.42 7.64
CA PHE A 135 -3.65 0.75 8.16
C PHE A 135 -4.39 0.44 9.46
N ASN A 136 -4.55 1.46 10.28
CA ASN A 136 -5.42 1.34 11.44
C ASN A 136 -6.87 1.13 10.98
N ARG A 137 -7.48 0.02 11.40
CA ARG A 137 -8.85 -0.37 11.01
C ARG A 137 -9.91 -0.06 12.07
N GLY A 138 -9.56 0.72 13.10
CA GLY A 138 -10.49 1.15 14.14
C GLY A 138 -11.51 2.18 13.64
N ALA A 139 -12.13 2.91 14.56
CA ALA A 139 -12.98 4.06 14.22
C ALA A 139 -12.10 5.17 13.60
N VAL A 140 -11.80 5.04 12.31
CA VAL A 140 -11.00 5.99 11.55
C VAL A 140 -11.89 7.18 11.19
N VAL A 141 -11.64 8.30 11.83
CA VAL A 141 -12.40 9.54 11.59
C VAL A 141 -11.83 10.27 10.38
N SER A 142 -10.51 10.22 10.20
CA SER A 142 -9.81 10.92 9.12
C SER A 142 -8.76 10.03 8.44
N THR A 143 -8.37 10.40 7.23
CA THR A 143 -7.29 9.71 6.47
C THR A 143 -5.97 9.71 7.24
N GLN A 144 -5.70 10.75 8.05
CA GLN A 144 -4.50 10.85 8.87
C GLN A 144 -4.46 9.82 10.01
N ASP A 145 -5.62 9.44 10.55
CA ASP A 145 -5.69 8.45 11.63
C ASP A 145 -5.19 7.07 11.20
N MET A 146 -5.25 6.77 9.90
CA MET A 146 -4.72 5.53 9.34
C MET A 146 -3.21 5.39 9.54
N LEU A 147 -2.51 6.53 9.57
CA LEU A 147 -1.04 6.59 9.71
C LEU A 147 -0.58 6.71 11.15
N LYS A 148 -1.48 7.04 12.08
CA LYS A 148 -1.14 7.32 13.48
C LYS A 148 -0.42 6.14 14.14
N GLY A 149 0.81 6.38 14.60
CA GLY A 149 1.64 5.37 15.26
C GLY A 149 2.27 4.33 14.32
N LYS A 150 2.04 4.40 13.00
CA LYS A 150 2.60 3.45 12.03
C LYS A 150 3.93 3.89 11.44
N VAL A 151 4.19 5.19 11.40
CA VAL A 151 5.41 5.75 10.79
C VAL A 151 6.31 6.32 11.88
N PRO A 152 7.49 5.73 12.14
CA PRO A 152 8.45 6.31 13.08
C PRO A 152 8.89 7.71 12.61
N GLY A 153 8.88 8.69 13.53
CA GLY A 153 9.26 10.07 13.24
C GLY A 153 8.18 10.91 12.56
N VAL A 154 6.96 10.41 12.42
CA VAL A 154 5.79 11.17 12.02
C VAL A 154 4.87 11.35 13.22
N HIS A 155 4.59 12.59 13.57
CA HIS A 155 3.66 12.96 14.62
C HIS A 155 2.37 13.48 13.99
N ILE A 156 1.26 12.89 14.35
CA ILE A 156 -0.07 13.30 13.93
C ILE A 156 -0.81 13.79 15.16
N ILE A 157 -1.09 15.07 15.17
CA ILE A 157 -1.84 15.74 16.24
C ILE A 157 -3.27 15.85 15.72
N PRO A 158 -4.22 15.10 16.29
CA PRO A 158 -5.61 15.20 15.87
C PRO A 158 -6.14 16.62 16.09
N GLY A 159 -7.04 17.03 15.24
CA GLY A 159 -7.81 18.23 15.46
C GLY A 159 -8.81 18.08 16.61
N ASP A 160 -9.79 18.95 16.68
CA ASP A 160 -10.81 19.00 17.74
C ASP A 160 -11.85 17.85 17.71
N GLY A 161 -11.63 16.83 16.87
CA GLY A 161 -12.46 15.63 16.82
C GLY A 161 -13.76 15.75 16.03
N GLY A 162 -14.10 16.93 15.51
CA GLY A 162 -15.24 17.11 14.62
C GLY A 162 -15.03 16.44 13.24
N PRO A 163 -16.10 16.02 12.55
CA PRO A 163 -16.00 15.58 11.17
C PRO A 163 -15.39 16.68 10.29
N GLY A 164 -14.26 16.38 9.61
CA GLY A 164 -13.54 17.35 8.79
C GLY A 164 -12.57 18.25 9.57
N SER A 165 -12.31 17.98 10.85
CA SER A 165 -11.26 18.68 11.58
C SER A 165 -9.89 18.24 11.10
N SER A 166 -9.07 19.21 10.68
CA SER A 166 -7.73 18.96 10.15
C SER A 166 -6.77 18.52 11.24
N ALA A 167 -6.16 17.33 11.07
CA ALA A 167 -5.02 16.94 11.88
C ALA A 167 -3.74 17.62 11.38
N THR A 168 -2.90 18.05 12.29
CA THR A 168 -1.57 18.56 11.98
C THR A 168 -0.58 17.39 11.86
N ILE A 169 0.10 17.31 10.74
CA ILE A 169 1.12 16.27 10.51
C ILE A 169 2.50 16.92 10.56
N ARG A 170 3.42 16.29 11.28
CA ARG A 170 4.81 16.74 11.36
C ARG A 170 5.75 15.57 11.13
N VAL A 171 6.71 15.78 10.25
CA VAL A 171 7.75 14.80 9.95
C VAL A 171 9.06 15.27 10.59
N ARG A 172 9.62 14.47 11.50
CA ARG A 172 10.85 14.78 12.25
C ARG A 172 10.81 16.07 13.10
N GLY A 173 9.64 16.58 13.42
CA GLY A 173 9.47 17.78 14.26
C GLY A 173 9.27 19.06 13.46
N ALA A 174 9.49 20.20 14.11
CA ALA A 174 9.38 21.52 13.48
C ALA A 174 10.76 21.97 12.99
N ALA A 175 10.86 22.27 11.71
CA ALA A 175 12.10 22.77 11.09
C ALA A 175 12.19 24.29 11.09
N SER A 176 11.07 25.00 11.20
CA SER A 176 11.03 26.47 11.13
C SER A 176 10.16 27.06 12.23
N LEU A 177 10.55 28.22 12.75
CA LEU A 177 9.77 29.01 13.72
C LEU A 177 8.71 29.89 13.03
N ASN A 178 8.97 30.34 11.81
CA ASN A 178 8.15 31.32 11.11
C ASN A 178 7.49 30.82 9.83
N ALA A 179 7.97 29.68 9.26
CA ALA A 179 7.40 29.11 8.06
C ALA A 179 6.52 27.89 8.41
N SER A 180 5.69 27.44 7.47
CA SER A 180 4.94 26.20 7.64
C SER A 180 5.89 25.02 7.86
N ASN A 181 5.53 24.18 8.81
CA ASN A 181 6.23 22.93 9.12
C ASN A 181 5.47 21.70 8.57
N ASP A 182 4.46 21.92 7.74
CA ASP A 182 3.66 20.86 7.16
C ASP A 182 4.43 20.16 6.04
N PRO A 183 4.36 18.82 5.95
CA PRO A 183 4.98 18.08 4.86
C PRO A 183 4.26 18.35 3.54
N LEU A 184 4.98 18.21 2.43
CA LEU A 184 4.37 18.25 1.10
C LEU A 184 3.52 16.99 0.89
N ILE A 185 2.27 17.17 0.48
CA ILE A 185 1.37 16.07 0.13
C ILE A 185 1.35 15.91 -1.37
N VAL A 186 1.59 14.68 -1.84
CA VAL A 186 1.58 14.31 -3.25
C VAL A 186 0.58 13.18 -3.44
N ILE A 187 -0.42 13.39 -4.28
CA ILE A 187 -1.47 12.41 -4.55
C ILE A 187 -1.32 11.92 -5.98
N ASP A 188 -1.09 10.64 -6.17
CA ASP A 188 -0.86 10.00 -7.48
C ASP A 188 0.17 10.73 -8.36
N GLY A 189 1.23 11.24 -7.74
CA GLY A 189 2.30 11.99 -8.41
C GLY A 189 2.05 13.49 -8.57
N VAL A 190 0.87 13.99 -8.19
CA VAL A 190 0.54 15.41 -8.27
C VAL A 190 0.80 16.08 -6.91
N PRO A 191 1.77 17.00 -6.81
CA PRO A 191 2.00 17.73 -5.57
C PRO A 191 0.89 18.75 -5.33
N ILE A 192 0.27 18.67 -4.16
CA ILE A 192 -0.78 19.60 -3.75
C ILE A 192 -0.17 20.65 -2.83
N ALA A 193 -0.26 21.90 -3.24
CA ALA A 193 0.19 23.00 -2.40
C ALA A 193 -0.81 23.20 -1.26
N VAL A 194 -0.31 23.09 -0.03
CA VAL A 194 -1.00 23.54 1.16
C VAL A 194 -0.58 25.01 1.37
N ASP A 195 -1.05 25.89 0.49
CA ASP A 195 -0.88 27.32 0.75
C ASP A 195 -1.79 27.65 1.92
N GLY A 196 -1.18 28.01 3.05
CA GLY A 196 -1.82 28.23 4.34
C GLY A 196 -2.90 29.30 4.39
N GLY A 197 -3.84 29.23 3.46
CA GLY A 197 -5.09 29.97 3.53
C GLY A 197 -5.86 29.49 4.76
N LYS A 198 -6.08 30.39 5.72
CA LYS A 198 -6.90 30.10 6.88
C LYS A 198 -8.25 29.54 6.41
N GLY A 199 -8.52 28.28 6.73
CA GLY A 199 -9.76 27.59 6.40
C GLY A 199 -9.69 26.56 5.26
N MET A 200 -8.53 26.31 4.65
CA MET A 200 -8.39 25.14 3.76
C MET A 200 -8.16 23.88 4.59
N ALA A 201 -9.07 22.92 4.41
CA ALA A 201 -8.91 21.56 4.95
C ALA A 201 -7.61 20.93 4.42
N ASN A 202 -6.99 20.08 5.23
CA ASN A 202 -5.81 19.33 4.79
C ASN A 202 -6.18 18.51 3.52
N PRO A 203 -5.38 18.55 2.44
CA PRO A 203 -5.66 17.83 1.20
C PRO A 203 -5.95 16.33 1.39
N LEU A 204 -5.42 15.72 2.45
CA LEU A 204 -5.71 14.32 2.78
C LEU A 204 -7.17 14.07 3.16
N GLU A 205 -7.92 15.09 3.56
CA GLU A 205 -9.34 14.95 3.89
C GLU A 205 -10.24 14.88 2.65
N THR A 206 -9.73 15.35 1.52
CA THR A 206 -10.45 15.25 0.25
C THR A 206 -10.46 13.86 -0.34
N ILE A 207 -9.61 12.97 0.18
CA ILE A 207 -9.48 11.59 -0.30
C ILE A 207 -10.27 10.67 0.62
N ASN A 208 -11.09 9.82 0.01
CA ASN A 208 -11.74 8.77 0.76
C ASN A 208 -10.68 7.75 1.26
N PRO A 209 -10.60 7.48 2.58
CA PRO A 209 -9.66 6.52 3.14
C PRO A 209 -9.70 5.14 2.47
N ASN A 210 -10.88 4.68 2.07
CA ASN A 210 -11.09 3.38 1.42
C ASN A 210 -10.47 3.30 0.02
N ASP A 211 -10.18 4.44 -0.60
CA ASP A 211 -9.61 4.52 -1.95
C ASP A 211 -8.08 4.52 -1.96
N ILE A 212 -7.44 4.52 -0.80
CA ILE A 212 -5.99 4.58 -0.67
C ILE A 212 -5.42 3.16 -0.76
N GLU A 213 -4.40 2.98 -1.61
CA GLU A 213 -3.63 1.75 -1.75
C GLU A 213 -2.43 1.75 -0.80
N SER A 214 -1.68 2.87 -0.75
CA SER A 214 -0.51 2.99 0.11
C SER A 214 -0.18 4.43 0.45
N PHE A 215 0.52 4.60 1.58
CA PHE A 215 1.23 5.82 1.94
C PHE A 215 2.72 5.57 1.90
N THR A 216 3.46 6.49 1.30
CA THR A 216 4.92 6.50 1.36
C THR A 216 5.39 7.80 1.96
N VAL A 217 6.17 7.73 3.03
CA VAL A 217 6.72 8.91 3.70
C VAL A 217 8.20 9.02 3.41
N LEU A 218 8.58 10.10 2.70
CA LEU A 218 9.96 10.47 2.43
C LEU A 218 10.41 11.43 3.53
N LYS A 219 11.25 10.94 4.43
CA LYS A 219 11.69 11.72 5.59
C LYS A 219 13.01 12.45 5.33
N ASP A 220 13.84 11.93 4.44
CA ASP A 220 15.15 12.50 4.15
C ASP A 220 15.13 13.45 2.97
N ALA A 221 16.01 14.46 3.03
CA ALA A 221 16.15 15.45 1.98
C ALA A 221 16.57 14.81 0.64
N SER A 222 17.37 13.75 0.64
CA SER A 222 17.78 13.03 -0.57
C SER A 222 16.60 12.39 -1.29
N ALA A 223 15.70 11.74 -0.55
CA ALA A 223 14.50 11.14 -1.09
C ALA A 223 13.47 12.20 -1.52
N ALA A 224 13.45 13.34 -0.84
CA ALA A 224 12.53 14.45 -1.10
C ALA A 224 13.05 15.44 -2.18
N ALA A 225 14.31 15.35 -2.59
CA ALA A 225 14.96 16.30 -3.51
C ALA A 225 14.24 16.46 -4.86
N ILE A 226 13.56 15.42 -5.33
CA ILE A 226 12.78 15.44 -6.57
C ILE A 226 11.69 16.52 -6.54
N TYR A 227 11.16 16.84 -5.34
CA TYR A 227 10.10 17.83 -5.16
C TYR A 227 10.60 19.24 -4.83
N GLY A 228 11.94 19.42 -4.81
CA GLY A 228 12.59 20.70 -4.56
C GLY A 228 12.42 21.24 -3.16
N SER A 229 12.52 22.56 -2.98
CA SER A 229 12.49 23.25 -1.69
C SER A 229 11.17 23.05 -0.91
N ARG A 230 10.07 22.78 -1.60
CA ARG A 230 8.77 22.51 -0.96
C ARG A 230 8.75 21.22 -0.12
N ALA A 231 9.72 20.33 -0.34
CA ALA A 231 9.86 19.09 0.36
C ALA A 231 10.76 19.14 1.59
N SER A 232 11.19 20.33 2.00
CA SER A 232 12.10 20.51 3.16
C SER A 232 11.60 19.91 4.45
N ASN A 233 10.29 19.85 4.64
CA ASN A 233 9.63 19.28 5.82
C ASN A 233 9.20 17.82 5.63
N GLY A 234 9.75 17.14 4.60
CA GLY A 234 9.35 15.80 4.20
C GLY A 234 8.21 15.77 3.20
N VAL A 235 7.96 14.59 2.62
CA VAL A 235 6.91 14.36 1.64
C VAL A 235 6.08 13.16 2.02
N ILE A 236 4.76 13.30 1.91
CA ILE A 236 3.80 12.21 2.05
C ILE A 236 3.22 11.92 0.67
N LEU A 237 3.60 10.77 0.10
CA LEU A 237 3.03 10.28 -1.14
C LEU A 237 1.82 9.42 -0.83
N VAL A 238 0.71 9.74 -1.45
CA VAL A 238 -0.53 8.96 -1.38
C VAL A 238 -0.74 8.30 -2.73
N THR A 239 -0.77 6.98 -2.74
CA THR A 239 -1.11 6.22 -3.94
C THR A 239 -2.53 5.70 -3.79
N THR A 240 -3.35 5.98 -4.78
CA THR A 240 -4.74 5.52 -4.79
C THR A 240 -4.89 4.20 -5.56
N LYS A 241 -5.89 3.41 -5.19
CA LYS A 241 -6.22 2.16 -5.87
C LYS A 241 -6.54 2.41 -7.33
N LYS A 242 -5.86 1.71 -8.23
CA LYS A 242 -6.06 1.80 -9.68
C LYS A 242 -6.75 0.54 -10.19
N GLY A 243 -7.58 0.69 -11.20
CA GLY A 243 -8.18 -0.45 -11.88
C GLY A 243 -7.11 -1.29 -12.57
N ARG A 244 -7.10 -2.59 -12.29
CA ARG A 244 -6.24 -3.59 -12.95
C ARG A 244 -7.15 -4.63 -13.59
N GLY A 245 -6.82 -5.05 -14.83
CA GLY A 245 -7.62 -6.02 -15.57
C GLY A 245 -8.88 -5.44 -16.21
N ASN A 246 -9.46 -6.17 -17.13
CA ASN A 246 -10.53 -5.71 -18.03
C ASN A 246 -11.94 -5.82 -17.40
N THR A 247 -12.06 -6.44 -16.21
CA THR A 247 -13.35 -6.61 -15.55
C THR A 247 -13.56 -5.53 -14.49
N PRO A 248 -14.65 -4.77 -14.55
CA PRO A 248 -14.98 -3.81 -13.52
C PRO A 248 -15.28 -4.52 -12.19
N ARG A 249 -14.72 -4.00 -11.11
CA ARG A 249 -14.97 -4.49 -9.74
C ARG A 249 -15.78 -3.45 -8.98
N VAL A 250 -16.88 -3.88 -8.41
CA VAL A 250 -17.65 -3.10 -7.46
C VAL A 250 -17.28 -3.56 -6.06
N SER A 251 -16.92 -2.64 -5.19
CA SER A 251 -16.67 -2.92 -3.78
C SER A 251 -17.55 -2.04 -2.91
N TYR A 252 -18.06 -2.64 -1.84
CA TYR A 252 -18.78 -1.95 -0.80
C TYR A 252 -18.04 -2.15 0.52
N SER A 253 -17.83 -1.07 1.24
CA SER A 253 -17.34 -1.10 2.62
C SER A 253 -18.28 -0.28 3.50
N GLY A 254 -18.65 -0.83 4.65
CA GLY A 254 -19.48 -0.15 5.63
C GLY A 254 -18.99 -0.43 7.03
N SER A 255 -19.06 0.58 7.89
CA SER A 255 -18.74 0.46 9.31
C SER A 255 -19.77 1.21 10.15
N VAL A 256 -20.07 0.63 11.31
CA VAL A 256 -20.87 1.29 12.34
C VAL A 256 -20.05 1.29 13.60
N SER A 257 -19.89 2.46 14.23
CA SER A 257 -19.20 2.58 15.50
C SER A 257 -20.05 3.26 16.53
N VAL A 258 -19.99 2.72 17.74
CA VAL A 258 -20.67 3.26 18.92
C VAL A 258 -19.58 3.72 19.89
N GLN A 259 -19.60 5.00 20.20
CA GLN A 259 -18.67 5.61 21.15
C GLN A 259 -19.43 5.98 22.42
N THR A 260 -18.98 5.42 23.52
CA THR A 260 -19.51 5.70 24.86
C THR A 260 -18.39 6.29 25.69
N ASN A 261 -18.72 7.22 26.58
CA ASN A 261 -17.79 7.63 27.61
C ASN A 261 -17.64 6.49 28.62
N SER A 262 -16.42 6.01 28.85
CA SER A 262 -16.14 4.90 29.77
C SER A 262 -15.73 5.39 31.15
N ASP A 263 -15.18 6.60 31.25
CA ASP A 263 -14.63 7.16 32.48
C ASP A 263 -15.24 8.51 32.76
N GLU A 264 -16.05 8.57 33.80
CA GLU A 264 -16.51 9.82 34.39
C GLU A 264 -15.57 10.25 35.52
N LEU A 265 -15.29 11.54 35.58
CA LEU A 265 -14.52 12.07 36.69
C LEU A 265 -15.33 11.91 37.99
N PRO A 266 -14.76 11.31 39.03
CA PRO A 266 -15.44 11.25 40.33
C PRO A 266 -15.55 12.66 40.93
N VAL A 267 -16.70 13.25 40.76
CA VAL A 267 -17.02 14.56 41.35
C VAL A 267 -18.03 14.36 42.48
N MET A 268 -17.99 15.23 43.46
CA MET A 268 -18.96 15.19 44.55
C MET A 268 -20.38 15.36 44.00
N SER A 269 -21.27 14.50 44.43
CA SER A 269 -22.70 14.74 44.22
C SER A 269 -23.13 16.01 44.91
N PRO A 270 -24.20 16.66 44.47
CA PRO A 270 -24.71 17.85 45.13
C PRO A 270 -25.07 17.64 46.60
N GLY A 271 -25.46 16.42 46.98
CA GLY A 271 -25.70 16.03 48.38
C GLY A 271 -24.41 16.00 49.19
N GLU A 272 -23.39 15.34 48.69
CA GLU A 272 -22.07 15.32 49.32
C GLU A 272 -21.45 16.71 49.43
N PHE A 273 -21.60 17.54 48.36
CA PHE A 273 -21.12 18.90 48.38
C PHE A 273 -21.80 19.74 49.45
N ARG A 274 -23.12 19.60 49.62
CA ARG A 274 -23.85 20.29 50.71
C ARG A 274 -23.35 19.83 52.07
N THR A 275 -23.20 18.51 52.26
CA THR A 275 -22.65 17.97 53.51
C THR A 275 -21.26 18.48 53.78
N TYR A 276 -20.42 18.58 52.80
CA TYR A 276 -19.10 19.16 52.89
C TYR A 276 -19.13 20.65 53.31
N ILE A 277 -20.03 21.41 52.65
CA ILE A 277 -20.21 22.83 53.00
C ILE A 277 -20.72 23.02 54.45
N ASP A 278 -21.65 22.18 54.89
CA ASP A 278 -22.17 22.20 56.26
C ASP A 278 -21.06 21.92 57.30
N GLN A 279 -20.09 21.04 56.97
CA GLN A 279 -18.95 20.73 57.83
C GLN A 279 -17.91 21.88 57.85
N VAL A 280 -17.64 22.51 56.73
CA VAL A 280 -16.59 23.54 56.59
C VAL A 280 -17.12 24.90 56.98
N TYR A 281 -18.37 25.19 56.71
CA TYR A 281 -19.06 26.46 56.91
C TYR A 281 -20.37 26.23 57.68
N PRO A 282 -20.28 25.90 58.98
CA PRO A 282 -21.47 25.59 59.76
C PRO A 282 -22.41 26.79 59.90
N ALA A 283 -23.71 26.51 59.92
CA ALA A 283 -24.74 27.53 60.15
C ALA A 283 -24.55 28.22 61.51
N GLY A 284 -24.99 29.46 61.60
CA GLY A 284 -24.83 30.28 62.82
C GLY A 284 -23.52 31.10 62.87
N THR A 285 -22.71 31.05 61.81
CA THR A 285 -21.59 31.97 61.65
C THR A 285 -21.84 32.89 60.46
N THR A 286 -21.37 34.14 60.55
CA THR A 286 -21.61 35.16 59.49
C THR A 286 -21.19 34.68 58.10
N THR A 287 -20.05 33.94 58.05
CA THR A 287 -19.57 33.39 56.79
C THR A 287 -20.35 32.15 56.39
N GLY A 288 -20.71 31.28 57.33
CA GLY A 288 -21.48 30.05 57.06
C GLY A 288 -22.87 30.37 56.54
N ASP A 289 -23.60 31.27 57.18
CA ASP A 289 -24.94 31.68 56.75
C ASP A 289 -24.91 32.28 55.36
N LYS A 290 -23.91 33.09 55.06
CA LYS A 290 -23.73 33.67 53.70
C LYS A 290 -23.46 32.56 52.66
N VAL A 291 -22.56 31.62 52.93
CA VAL A 291 -22.22 30.53 52.00
C VAL A 291 -23.42 29.61 51.80
N GLN A 292 -24.10 29.22 52.87
CA GLN A 292 -25.29 28.38 52.80
C GLN A 292 -26.46 29.04 52.04
N SER A 293 -26.64 30.36 52.18
CA SER A 293 -27.65 31.09 51.42
C SER A 293 -27.39 31.11 49.89
N MET A 294 -26.13 30.86 49.49
CA MET A 294 -25.73 30.76 48.09
C MET A 294 -25.94 29.35 47.52
N LEU A 295 -26.11 28.34 48.35
CA LEU A 295 -26.37 26.98 47.96
C LEU A 295 -27.79 26.88 47.41
N GLY A 296 -27.93 26.61 46.12
CA GLY A 296 -29.21 26.30 45.51
C GLY A 296 -29.69 24.86 45.83
N ASP A 297 -30.89 24.56 45.46
CA ASP A 297 -31.52 23.24 45.58
C ASP A 297 -31.30 22.31 44.36
N LYS A 298 -30.60 22.78 43.33
CA LYS A 298 -30.39 22.10 42.08
C LYS A 298 -29.50 20.88 42.26
N ASN A 299 -29.90 19.79 41.61
CA ASN A 299 -29.16 18.55 41.57
C ASN A 299 -28.95 18.15 40.10
N THR A 300 -27.97 18.77 39.46
CA THR A 300 -27.70 18.57 38.04
C THR A 300 -26.36 17.84 37.91
N ASN A 301 -26.39 16.64 37.33
CA ASN A 301 -25.18 15.99 36.85
C ASN A 301 -24.78 16.56 35.48
N TRP A 302 -23.78 17.45 35.51
CA TRP A 302 -23.31 18.10 34.28
C TRP A 302 -22.60 17.14 33.34
N GLN A 303 -21.99 16.07 33.85
CA GLN A 303 -21.33 15.05 33.02
C GLN A 303 -22.34 14.29 32.19
N ASP A 304 -23.46 13.86 32.78
CA ASP A 304 -24.57 13.21 32.06
C ASP A 304 -25.20 14.08 30.98
N LEU A 305 -25.21 15.42 31.20
CA LEU A 305 -25.74 16.37 30.22
C LEU A 305 -24.78 16.62 29.04
N VAL A 306 -23.48 16.59 29.31
CA VAL A 306 -22.46 16.88 28.30
C VAL A 306 -22.11 15.62 27.51
N PHE A 307 -21.96 14.48 28.18
CA PHE A 307 -21.60 13.24 27.54
C PHE A 307 -22.83 12.49 27.04
N ARG A 308 -22.70 11.92 25.87
CA ARG A 308 -23.75 11.07 25.28
C ARG A 308 -23.13 9.96 24.45
N THR A 309 -23.81 8.83 24.36
CA THR A 309 -23.46 7.80 23.39
C THR A 309 -23.60 8.35 21.97
N ALA A 310 -22.51 8.32 21.22
CA ALA A 310 -22.48 8.76 19.82
C ALA A 310 -22.44 7.54 18.91
N ILE A 311 -23.35 7.49 17.92
CA ILE A 311 -23.36 6.47 16.88
C ILE A 311 -22.89 7.14 15.60
N SER A 312 -21.85 6.57 15.00
CA SER A 312 -21.38 6.98 13.69
C SER A 312 -21.46 5.81 12.71
N HIS A 313 -21.75 6.09 11.47
CA HIS A 313 -21.72 5.11 10.41
C HIS A 313 -21.08 5.69 9.15
N ASP A 314 -20.38 4.82 8.44
CA ASP A 314 -19.70 5.11 7.19
C ASP A 314 -20.09 4.06 6.16
N HIS A 315 -20.44 4.50 4.97
CA HIS A 315 -20.77 3.65 3.84
C HIS A 315 -20.04 4.15 2.61
N ASN A 316 -19.30 3.27 1.97
CA ASN A 316 -18.56 3.58 0.75
C ASN A 316 -18.81 2.53 -0.32
N VAL A 317 -19.13 3.00 -1.52
CA VAL A 317 -19.27 2.18 -2.73
C VAL A 317 -18.23 2.66 -3.72
N SER A 318 -17.41 1.76 -4.22
CA SER A 318 -16.44 2.08 -5.27
C SER A 318 -16.55 1.13 -6.45
N LEU A 319 -16.43 1.71 -7.65
CA LEU A 319 -16.33 1.03 -8.93
C LEU A 319 -14.94 1.29 -9.50
N ILE A 320 -14.19 0.23 -9.71
CA ILE A 320 -12.82 0.29 -10.22
C ILE A 320 -12.74 -0.59 -11.45
N GLY A 321 -12.15 -0.10 -12.53
CA GLY A 321 -11.97 -0.87 -13.75
C GLY A 321 -10.92 -0.28 -14.68
N ASN A 322 -10.77 -0.91 -15.83
CA ASN A 322 -9.86 -0.46 -16.88
C ASN A 322 -10.55 -0.63 -18.24
N ILE A 323 -10.40 0.34 -19.11
CA ILE A 323 -10.93 0.29 -20.47
C ILE A 323 -9.78 -0.08 -21.40
N ASN A 324 -9.88 -1.24 -22.08
CA ASN A 324 -8.91 -1.72 -23.06
C ASN A 324 -7.46 -1.74 -22.55
N ASP A 325 -7.25 -2.06 -21.27
CA ASP A 325 -5.94 -2.10 -20.58
C ASP A 325 -5.10 -0.81 -20.70
N ARG A 326 -5.70 0.29 -21.13
CA ARG A 326 -5.01 1.57 -21.33
C ARG A 326 -5.54 2.69 -20.44
N MET A 327 -6.78 2.62 -20.03
CA MET A 327 -7.43 3.71 -19.29
C MET A 327 -8.04 3.19 -18.00
N PRO A 328 -7.27 3.17 -16.89
CA PRO A 328 -7.81 2.83 -15.59
C PRO A 328 -8.78 3.92 -15.14
N TYR A 329 -9.93 3.52 -14.62
CA TYR A 329 -10.93 4.42 -14.06
C TYR A 329 -11.32 3.97 -12.66
N ARG A 330 -11.73 4.95 -11.86
CA ARG A 330 -12.32 4.73 -10.54
C ARG A 330 -13.40 5.77 -10.32
N ALA A 331 -14.53 5.30 -9.79
CA ALA A 331 -15.58 6.14 -9.26
C ALA A 331 -15.93 5.65 -7.86
N SER A 332 -15.96 6.54 -6.88
CA SER A 332 -16.34 6.20 -5.50
C SER A 332 -17.33 7.21 -4.97
N VAL A 333 -18.26 6.71 -4.15
CA VAL A 333 -19.23 7.52 -3.42
C VAL A 333 -19.20 7.07 -1.97
N GLY A 334 -18.86 8.01 -1.09
CA GLY A 334 -18.82 7.79 0.35
C GLY A 334 -19.89 8.63 1.05
N TYR A 335 -20.53 8.01 2.04
CA TYR A 335 -21.46 8.67 2.93
C TYR A 335 -21.08 8.38 4.37
N LYS A 336 -20.74 9.42 5.12
CA LYS A 336 -20.32 9.29 6.51
C LYS A 336 -21.14 10.20 7.39
N ILE A 337 -21.73 9.64 8.43
CA ILE A 337 -22.30 10.39 9.54
C ILE A 337 -21.47 10.13 10.78
N GLY A 338 -20.94 11.20 11.36
CA GLY A 338 -20.29 11.20 12.65
C GLY A 338 -20.97 12.23 13.54
N ARG A 339 -21.10 11.92 14.81
CA ARG A 339 -21.51 12.90 15.83
C ARG A 339 -20.31 13.11 16.75
N ALA A 340 -19.91 14.38 16.92
CA ALA A 340 -18.95 14.73 17.95
C ALA A 340 -19.58 14.54 19.34
N HIS A 341 -18.75 14.19 20.30
CA HIS A 341 -19.13 14.12 21.72
C HIS A 341 -19.35 15.49 22.29
#